data_a553dae5a9aa4f1eb34d086160b9d642
#
_entry.id   a553dae5a9aa4f1eb34d086160b9d642
#
_cell.length_a   1.000
_cell.length_b   1.000
_cell.length_c   1.000
_cell.angle_alpha   90.00
_cell.angle_beta   90.00
_cell.angle_gamma   90.00
#
_symmetry.space_group_name_H-M   'P 1'
#
loop_
_entity.id
_entity.type
_entity.pdbx_description
1 polymer ?
#
loop_
_entity_poly.entity_id
_entity_poly.type
_entity_poly.pdbx_seq_one_letter_code
_entity_poly.pdbx_strand_id
1 'polypeptide(L)'
;MMMSKNSYFNKTFFKNLMKRFWIIGLGMMVSYVLLYLYPIYQGASSEGYQYYAAYLKGSYFAGNLIISTIAVLTSVALLYFYHNRTASTIIHSMPIKRSELYWTSFIAGMILMFIPLILTTGILIFYGKTIPLYYRELSINHCLSWFLIQSALIFFAYGITQFCGIITGNLYTHCILGVFFNSLPWLSSQFFTILKSAFTYGVEEPSVAFENYSTAFNYVLNLEKWLTLHTLAYLTIYIAIGISLVFIAYFIYKRVKLEYIGSSVVFDRLKDIVVIIGTLVLSSFVTFLFISNETSIHTMRITFVIIGIIDSFIGYYISRMIADMTLYVFNKKNFKKFIIYLVVFSLMCVFFVFDITDEENKIPKTGTVSYVTFSSDYSGNQDVKLNDSDTIDIIHDIHKDILKAPHNSNDSSHYFNITYHLVDGKTLTRSYNISQDCFDKYVKDDMKSLYTNVSYMNQIFRNMHWVEVSVMNYKDDTMDDTVYLKEDDFRGLKYALRKDYETLSMDTISDAINNYNYSIEVINDADYVLTFYINKDFENTVTYLKKRGYYRKIFK
;
A
#
# COMPACT_ATOMS: atom_id res chain seq x y z
N MET A 1 20.53 52.40 -15.41
CA MET A 1 20.00 51.11 -15.89
C MET A 1 18.55 51.02 -15.46
N MET A 2 17.59 51.25 -16.36
CA MET A 2 16.15 51.24 -16.04
C MET A 2 15.73 49.83 -15.65
N MET A 3 15.38 49.62 -14.40
CA MET A 3 14.74 48.35 -13.96
C MET A 3 13.40 48.21 -14.68
N SER A 4 13.29 47.20 -15.55
CA SER A 4 12.02 46.81 -16.15
C SER A 4 10.98 46.59 -15.05
N LYS A 5 9.82 47.28 -15.15
CA LYS A 5 8.81 47.39 -14.10
C LYS A 5 8.16 46.03 -13.72
N ASN A 6 8.30 44.95 -14.54
CA ASN A 6 7.58 43.68 -14.40
C ASN A 6 8.41 42.42 -14.71
N SER A 7 9.73 42.41 -14.43
CA SER A 7 10.51 41.19 -14.61
C SER A 7 10.28 40.21 -13.47
N TYR A 8 10.01 38.95 -13.81
CA TYR A 8 9.88 37.79 -12.88
C TYR A 8 11.05 36.82 -13.02
N PHE A 9 12.02 37.10 -13.94
CA PHE A 9 13.13 36.21 -14.24
C PHE A 9 14.44 36.97 -14.36
N ASN A 10 15.51 36.46 -13.71
CA ASN A 10 16.85 37.03 -13.77
C ASN A 10 17.82 36.04 -14.42
N LYS A 11 18.26 36.36 -15.64
CA LYS A 11 19.11 35.49 -16.45
C LYS A 11 20.47 35.21 -15.80
N THR A 12 21.08 36.18 -15.14
CA THR A 12 22.39 36.01 -14.48
C THR A 12 22.28 35.08 -13.29
N PHE A 13 21.26 35.28 -12.46
CA PHE A 13 21.00 34.42 -11.30
C PHE A 13 20.66 33.00 -11.76
N PHE A 14 19.82 32.84 -12.78
CA PHE A 14 19.52 31.54 -13.39
C PHE A 14 20.79 30.80 -13.85
N LYS A 15 21.67 31.48 -14.61
CA LYS A 15 22.91 30.87 -15.09
C LYS A 15 23.80 30.40 -13.93
N ASN A 16 23.85 31.16 -12.85
CA ASN A 16 24.60 30.77 -11.65
C ASN A 16 24.01 29.55 -10.95
N LEU A 17 22.67 29.49 -10.82
CA LEU A 17 21.99 28.33 -10.26
C LEU A 17 22.23 27.07 -11.11
N MET A 18 22.07 27.17 -12.42
CA MET A 18 22.29 26.02 -13.33
C MET A 18 23.76 25.55 -13.28
N LYS A 19 24.72 26.45 -13.26
CA LYS A 19 26.15 26.10 -13.14
C LYS A 19 26.48 25.42 -11.81
N ARG A 20 25.80 25.79 -10.73
CA ARG A 20 26.05 25.25 -9.39
C ARG A 20 25.36 23.90 -9.17
N PHE A 21 24.15 23.74 -9.68
CA PHE A 21 23.28 22.61 -9.35
C PHE A 21 23.01 21.64 -10.51
N TRP A 22 23.72 21.73 -11.64
CA TRP A 22 23.57 20.85 -12.80
C TRP A 22 23.68 19.37 -12.46
N ILE A 23 24.47 19.05 -11.40
CA ILE A 23 24.67 17.67 -10.92
C ILE A 23 23.36 17.01 -10.48
N ILE A 24 22.34 17.79 -10.05
CA ILE A 24 21.02 17.28 -9.71
C ILE A 24 20.32 16.75 -10.96
N GLY A 25 20.39 17.52 -12.07
CA GLY A 25 19.86 17.06 -13.36
C GLY A 25 20.58 15.82 -13.88
N LEU A 26 21.91 15.73 -13.67
CA LEU A 26 22.66 14.51 -13.99
C LEU A 26 22.21 13.33 -13.12
N GLY A 27 22.05 13.53 -11.80
CA GLY A 27 21.54 12.50 -10.88
C GLY A 27 20.16 12.01 -11.29
N MET A 28 19.26 12.92 -11.71
CA MET A 28 17.94 12.56 -12.22
C MET A 28 18.03 11.74 -13.51
N MET A 29 18.93 12.12 -14.44
CA MET A 29 19.16 11.36 -15.68
C MET A 29 19.70 9.97 -15.40
N VAL A 30 20.68 9.83 -14.51
CA VAL A 30 21.23 8.53 -14.10
C VAL A 30 20.14 7.66 -13.46
N SER A 31 19.30 8.24 -12.61
CA SER A 31 18.17 7.51 -12.00
C SER A 31 17.20 6.99 -13.06
N TYR A 32 16.83 7.81 -14.05
CA TYR A 32 15.97 7.36 -15.14
C TYR A 32 16.61 6.26 -16.00
N VAL A 33 17.92 6.37 -16.26
CA VAL A 33 18.65 5.32 -17.01
C VAL A 33 18.62 4.01 -16.22
N LEU A 34 18.99 4.02 -14.94
CA LEU A 34 19.09 2.80 -14.13
C LEU A 34 17.74 2.16 -13.84
N LEU A 35 16.69 2.97 -13.62
CA LEU A 35 15.41 2.46 -13.15
C LEU A 35 14.41 2.14 -14.28
N TYR A 36 14.57 2.75 -15.45
CA TYR A 36 13.62 2.56 -16.55
C TYR A 36 14.30 2.10 -17.83
N LEU A 37 15.37 2.74 -18.31
CA LEU A 37 15.99 2.38 -19.58
C LEU A 37 16.76 1.06 -19.50
N TYR A 38 17.52 0.84 -18.44
CA TYR A 38 18.33 -0.36 -18.28
C TYR A 38 17.49 -1.64 -18.12
N PRO A 39 16.43 -1.69 -17.27
CA PRO A 39 15.55 -2.85 -17.20
C PRO A 39 14.84 -3.15 -18.50
N ILE A 40 14.39 -2.12 -19.24
CA ILE A 40 13.77 -2.28 -20.55
C ILE A 40 14.79 -2.87 -21.55
N TYR A 41 16.04 -2.43 -21.53
CA TYR A 41 17.10 -2.98 -22.37
C TYR A 41 17.42 -4.44 -22.02
N GLN A 42 17.51 -4.79 -20.74
CA GLN A 42 17.73 -6.17 -20.30
C GLN A 42 16.57 -7.08 -20.67
N GLY A 43 15.35 -6.64 -20.46
CA GLY A 43 14.18 -7.42 -20.82
C GLY A 43 14.09 -7.68 -22.33
N ALA A 44 14.58 -6.77 -23.22
CA ALA A 44 14.63 -6.98 -24.66
C ALA A 44 15.60 -8.10 -25.07
N SER A 45 16.54 -8.46 -24.22
CA SER A 45 17.52 -9.52 -24.46
C SER A 45 17.14 -10.88 -23.85
N SER A 46 16.09 -10.95 -23.03
CA SER A 46 15.58 -12.17 -22.38
C SER A 46 14.21 -12.58 -22.95
N GLU A 47 13.94 -13.87 -23.04
CA GLU A 47 12.72 -14.42 -23.65
C GLU A 47 11.41 -14.18 -22.87
N GLY A 48 11.42 -13.37 -21.81
CA GLY A 48 10.27 -13.10 -20.94
C GLY A 48 9.53 -11.78 -21.24
N TYR A 49 8.53 -11.81 -22.10
CA TYR A 49 7.94 -10.68 -22.83
C TYR A 49 6.89 -9.80 -22.12
N GLN A 50 6.40 -10.16 -20.97
CA GLN A 50 5.23 -9.48 -20.37
C GLN A 50 5.53 -8.25 -19.52
N TYR A 51 6.81 -7.87 -19.33
CA TYR A 51 7.19 -6.94 -18.26
C TYR A 51 7.49 -5.50 -18.67
N TYR A 52 7.61 -5.18 -19.97
CA TYR A 52 8.01 -3.81 -20.40
C TYR A 52 7.02 -2.72 -20.01
N ALA A 53 5.76 -2.96 -20.21
CA ALA A 53 4.71 -2.04 -19.85
C ALA A 53 4.59 -1.88 -18.32
N ALA A 54 4.86 -2.94 -17.55
CA ALA A 54 4.85 -2.90 -16.10
C ALA A 54 5.95 -1.98 -15.53
N TYR A 55 7.15 -1.98 -16.09
CA TYR A 55 8.23 -1.06 -15.68
C TYR A 55 7.88 0.41 -15.91
N LEU A 56 7.12 0.72 -16.95
CA LEU A 56 6.69 2.08 -17.23
C LEU A 56 5.44 2.50 -16.43
N LYS A 57 4.64 1.56 -15.94
CA LYS A 57 3.41 1.87 -15.19
C LYS A 57 3.64 2.60 -13.87
N GLY A 58 4.89 2.74 -13.44
CA GLY A 58 5.18 3.37 -12.16
C GLY A 58 4.93 2.47 -10.95
N SER A 59 4.60 1.19 -11.16
CA SER A 59 4.54 0.18 -10.10
C SER A 59 5.91 -0.13 -9.47
N TYR A 60 6.97 0.51 -9.97
CA TYR A 60 8.31 0.40 -9.41
C TYR A 60 8.46 1.37 -8.24
N PHE A 61 8.15 0.91 -7.04
CA PHE A 61 8.21 1.69 -5.79
C PHE A 61 9.52 2.48 -5.64
N ALA A 62 10.65 1.80 -5.83
CA ALA A 62 11.97 2.42 -5.71
C ALA A 62 12.18 3.58 -6.70
N GLY A 63 11.70 3.46 -7.94
CA GLY A 63 11.82 4.51 -8.96
C GLY A 63 11.08 5.78 -8.57
N ASN A 64 9.83 5.64 -8.18
CA ASN A 64 9.00 6.77 -7.78
C ASN A 64 9.50 7.42 -6.49
N LEU A 65 10.03 6.63 -5.54
CA LEU A 65 10.64 7.11 -4.31
C LEU A 65 11.90 7.95 -4.59
N ILE A 66 12.79 7.46 -5.45
CA ILE A 66 14.02 8.18 -5.82
C ILE A 66 13.70 9.49 -6.52
N ILE A 67 12.75 9.49 -7.48
CA ILE A 67 12.36 10.69 -8.21
C ILE A 67 11.72 11.73 -7.28
N SER A 68 10.84 11.31 -6.37
CA SER A 68 10.26 12.19 -5.35
C SER A 68 11.35 12.75 -4.42
N THR A 69 12.32 11.93 -4.02
CA THR A 69 13.45 12.36 -3.19
C THR A 69 14.31 13.40 -3.91
N ILE A 70 14.60 13.21 -5.20
CA ILE A 70 15.34 14.19 -6.00
C ILE A 70 14.55 15.50 -6.11
N ALA A 71 13.23 15.46 -6.27
CA ALA A 71 12.39 16.67 -6.29
C ALA A 71 12.48 17.43 -4.96
N VAL A 72 12.46 16.73 -3.81
CA VAL A 72 12.67 17.32 -2.49
C VAL A 72 14.06 17.95 -2.40
N LEU A 73 15.12 17.21 -2.72
CA LEU A 73 16.51 17.69 -2.68
C LEU A 73 16.74 18.90 -3.60
N THR A 74 16.09 18.93 -4.77
CA THR A 74 16.16 20.06 -5.70
C THR A 74 15.61 21.33 -5.06
N SER A 75 14.45 21.24 -4.40
CA SER A 75 13.86 22.39 -3.69
C SER A 75 14.78 22.89 -2.58
N VAL A 76 15.29 21.96 -1.75
CA VAL A 76 16.19 22.27 -0.63
C VAL A 76 17.47 22.97 -1.13
N ALA A 77 18.07 22.45 -2.21
CA ALA A 77 19.29 23.01 -2.78
C ALA A 77 19.09 24.41 -3.38
N LEU A 78 17.98 24.61 -4.12
CA LEU A 78 17.73 25.88 -4.80
C LEU A 78 17.27 26.99 -3.85
N LEU A 79 16.64 26.66 -2.72
CA LEU A 79 16.28 27.60 -1.66
C LEU A 79 17.36 27.73 -0.58
N TYR A 80 18.55 27.13 -0.76
CA TYR A 80 19.65 27.22 0.19
C TYR A 80 19.99 28.67 0.59
N PHE A 81 19.98 29.59 -0.40
CA PHE A 81 20.25 31.00 -0.14
C PHE A 81 19.27 31.66 0.84
N TYR A 82 18.04 31.16 0.89
CA TYR A 82 16.99 31.66 1.79
C TYR A 82 17.19 31.18 3.22
N HIS A 83 17.78 29.99 3.42
CA HIS A 83 17.97 29.38 4.75
C HIS A 83 19.30 29.70 5.41
N ASN A 84 20.25 30.26 4.67
CA ASN A 84 21.55 30.64 5.19
C ASN A 84 21.62 32.17 5.38
N ARG A 85 21.85 32.62 6.64
CA ARG A 85 21.84 34.05 6.97
C ARG A 85 22.80 34.87 6.10
N THR A 86 24.06 34.39 5.97
CA THR A 86 25.09 35.10 5.16
C THR A 86 24.69 35.15 3.69
N ALA A 87 24.30 34.04 3.10
CA ALA A 87 23.88 33.98 1.70
C ALA A 87 22.62 34.83 1.44
N SER A 88 21.67 34.82 2.36
CA SER A 88 20.43 35.59 2.27
C SER A 88 20.73 37.10 2.30
N THR A 89 21.57 37.56 3.24
CA THR A 89 21.94 38.95 3.34
C THR A 89 22.62 39.44 2.04
N ILE A 90 23.56 38.67 1.50
CA ILE A 90 24.26 39.00 0.25
C ILE A 90 23.27 39.04 -0.93
N ILE A 91 22.42 38.04 -1.09
CA ILE A 91 21.51 37.96 -2.25
C ILE A 91 20.43 39.04 -2.19
N HIS A 92 19.88 39.33 -1.01
CA HIS A 92 18.84 40.37 -0.87
C HIS A 92 19.40 41.80 -0.87
N SER A 93 20.71 41.98 -0.70
CA SER A 93 21.38 43.30 -0.93
C SER A 93 21.64 43.59 -2.40
N MET A 94 21.55 42.56 -3.28
CA MET A 94 21.69 42.76 -4.72
C MET A 94 20.45 43.49 -5.30
N PRO A 95 20.58 44.23 -6.41
CA PRO A 95 19.45 44.91 -7.07
C PRO A 95 18.53 43.94 -7.82
N ILE A 96 18.10 42.88 -7.14
CA ILE A 96 17.22 41.81 -7.68
C ILE A 96 15.94 41.81 -6.86
N LYS A 97 14.78 41.78 -7.53
CA LYS A 97 13.49 41.74 -6.84
C LYS A 97 13.26 40.36 -6.22
N ARG A 98 12.54 40.29 -5.08
CA ARG A 98 12.14 39.03 -4.46
C ARG A 98 11.36 38.13 -5.41
N SER A 99 10.50 38.70 -6.25
CA SER A 99 9.77 37.95 -7.28
C SER A 99 10.70 37.30 -8.31
N GLU A 100 11.76 37.99 -8.72
CA GLU A 100 12.75 37.42 -9.63
C GLU A 100 13.56 36.30 -8.99
N LEU A 101 13.97 36.45 -7.74
CA LEU A 101 14.68 35.39 -6.99
C LEU A 101 13.83 34.12 -6.88
N TYR A 102 12.60 34.27 -6.47
CA TYR A 102 11.69 33.12 -6.26
C TYR A 102 11.41 32.37 -7.57
N TRP A 103 10.90 33.08 -8.59
CA TRP A 103 10.53 32.46 -9.86
C TRP A 103 11.74 31.93 -10.63
N THR A 104 12.88 32.61 -10.57
CA THR A 104 14.11 32.11 -11.20
C THR A 104 14.57 30.80 -10.54
N SER A 105 14.51 30.69 -9.19
CA SER A 105 14.84 29.46 -8.48
C SER A 105 13.88 28.35 -8.82
N PHE A 106 12.58 28.64 -8.85
CA PHE A 106 11.56 27.66 -9.20
C PHE A 106 11.74 27.11 -10.63
N ILE A 107 11.92 28.00 -11.61
CA ILE A 107 12.14 27.64 -13.02
C ILE A 107 13.43 26.84 -13.19
N ALA A 108 14.50 27.22 -12.47
CA ALA A 108 15.76 26.47 -12.53
C ALA A 108 15.56 25.00 -12.07
N GLY A 109 14.81 24.78 -10.99
CA GLY A 109 14.50 23.43 -10.52
C GLY A 109 13.64 22.63 -11.49
N MET A 110 12.62 23.26 -12.06
CA MET A 110 11.80 22.62 -13.09
C MET A 110 12.65 22.19 -14.29
N ILE A 111 13.56 23.05 -14.76
CA ILE A 111 14.45 22.73 -15.89
C ILE A 111 15.39 21.57 -15.55
N LEU A 112 15.98 21.56 -14.33
CA LEU A 112 16.86 20.47 -13.88
C LEU A 112 16.18 19.11 -13.85
N MET A 113 14.86 19.06 -13.58
CA MET A 113 14.10 17.82 -13.53
C MET A 113 13.44 17.46 -14.87
N PHE A 114 12.92 18.45 -15.60
CA PHE A 114 12.20 18.20 -16.85
C PHE A 114 13.10 17.91 -18.05
N ILE A 115 14.32 18.47 -18.12
CA ILE A 115 15.26 18.12 -19.20
C ILE A 115 15.57 16.61 -19.19
N PRO A 116 16.00 15.99 -18.07
CA PRO A 116 16.18 14.54 -18.01
C PRO A 116 14.92 13.74 -18.37
N LEU A 117 13.75 14.17 -17.87
CA LEU A 117 12.48 13.51 -18.16
C LEU A 117 12.14 13.52 -19.66
N ILE A 118 12.28 14.69 -20.32
CA ILE A 118 12.02 14.83 -21.77
C ILE A 118 13.02 13.99 -22.58
N LEU A 119 14.30 14.03 -22.22
CA LEU A 119 15.33 13.25 -22.90
C LEU A 119 15.06 11.72 -22.77
N THR A 120 14.74 11.27 -21.56
CA THR A 120 14.41 9.86 -21.33
C THR A 120 13.15 9.44 -22.09
N THR A 121 12.12 10.28 -22.11
CA THR A 121 10.90 10.02 -22.89
C THR A 121 11.21 9.91 -24.39
N GLY A 122 12.06 10.80 -24.91
CA GLY A 122 12.53 10.75 -26.30
C GLY A 122 13.28 9.46 -26.63
N ILE A 123 14.17 9.02 -25.73
CA ILE A 123 14.89 7.74 -25.86
C ILE A 123 13.92 6.55 -25.85
N LEU A 124 12.95 6.55 -24.94
CA LEU A 124 11.92 5.49 -24.84
C LEU A 124 11.07 5.41 -26.12
N ILE A 125 10.66 6.55 -26.68
CA ILE A 125 9.90 6.60 -27.95
C ILE A 125 10.76 6.08 -29.12
N PHE A 126 12.03 6.49 -29.16
CA PHE A 126 12.96 6.02 -30.20
C PHE A 126 13.19 4.51 -30.09
N TYR A 127 13.45 4.02 -28.88
CA TYR A 127 13.68 2.61 -28.60
C TYR A 127 12.44 1.77 -28.93
N GLY A 128 11.24 2.21 -28.51
CA GLY A 128 9.98 1.52 -28.82
C GLY A 128 9.67 1.39 -30.32
N LYS A 129 10.23 2.28 -31.17
CA LYS A 129 10.12 2.17 -32.63
C LYS A 129 11.12 1.17 -33.24
N THR A 130 12.25 0.93 -32.59
CA THR A 130 13.31 0.03 -33.08
C THR A 130 13.12 -1.41 -32.66
N ILE A 131 12.31 -1.68 -31.63
CA ILE A 131 11.97 -3.04 -31.19
C ILE A 131 11.12 -3.74 -32.28
N PRO A 132 11.39 -5.03 -32.62
CA PRO A 132 10.62 -5.78 -33.59
C PRO A 132 9.12 -5.81 -33.28
N LEU A 133 8.28 -5.90 -34.33
CA LEU A 133 6.81 -5.86 -34.26
C LEU A 133 6.18 -6.86 -33.29
N TYR A 134 6.84 -7.99 -33.08
CA TYR A 134 6.40 -9.07 -32.19
C TYR A 134 6.40 -8.63 -30.69
N TYR A 135 7.16 -7.58 -30.33
CA TYR A 135 7.38 -7.10 -28.95
C TYR A 135 6.82 -5.69 -28.71
N ARG A 136 5.86 -5.23 -29.50
CA ARG A 136 5.33 -3.85 -29.47
C ARG A 136 4.44 -3.53 -28.26
N GLU A 137 4.86 -3.86 -27.06
CA GLU A 137 4.19 -3.34 -25.87
C GLU A 137 4.59 -1.89 -25.53
N LEU A 138 5.70 -1.37 -26.06
CA LEU A 138 6.17 -0.02 -25.82
C LEU A 138 5.61 0.96 -26.88
N SER A 139 4.33 1.26 -26.83
CA SER A 139 3.71 2.23 -27.73
C SER A 139 4.05 3.68 -27.36
N ILE A 140 3.93 4.61 -28.32
CA ILE A 140 4.08 6.05 -28.08
C ILE A 140 3.13 6.51 -26.95
N ASN A 141 1.91 5.96 -26.92
CA ASN A 141 0.94 6.29 -25.88
C ASN A 141 1.42 5.87 -24.48
N HIS A 142 2.10 4.74 -24.34
CA HIS A 142 2.69 4.32 -23.07
C HIS A 142 3.80 5.27 -22.62
N CYS A 143 4.68 5.69 -23.54
CA CYS A 143 5.74 6.66 -23.23
C CYS A 143 5.19 8.04 -22.83
N LEU A 144 4.16 8.53 -23.51
CA LEU A 144 3.50 9.79 -23.17
C LEU A 144 2.73 9.69 -21.85
N SER A 145 2.10 8.57 -21.57
CA SER A 145 1.44 8.30 -20.29
C SER A 145 2.45 8.33 -19.14
N TRP A 146 3.58 7.67 -19.31
CA TRP A 146 4.68 7.69 -18.35
C TRP A 146 5.20 9.11 -18.12
N PHE A 147 5.40 9.90 -19.18
CA PHE A 147 5.81 11.31 -19.07
C PHE A 147 4.82 12.13 -18.23
N LEU A 148 3.52 11.97 -18.44
CA LEU A 148 2.49 12.69 -17.67
C LEU A 148 2.46 12.24 -16.20
N ILE A 149 2.59 10.94 -15.94
CA ILE A 149 2.67 10.39 -14.59
C ILE A 149 3.87 10.97 -13.84
N GLN A 150 5.06 10.93 -14.45
CA GLN A 150 6.28 11.47 -13.85
C GLN A 150 6.20 13.00 -13.66
N SER A 151 5.58 13.71 -14.61
CA SER A 151 5.34 15.16 -14.49
C SER A 151 4.44 15.49 -13.29
N ALA A 152 3.36 14.75 -13.09
CA ALA A 152 2.46 14.93 -11.94
C ALA A 152 3.20 14.69 -10.61
N LEU A 153 4.00 13.64 -10.52
CA LEU A 153 4.81 13.33 -9.35
C LEU A 153 5.81 14.45 -9.03
N ILE A 154 6.52 14.95 -10.05
CA ILE A 154 7.49 16.07 -9.90
C ILE A 154 6.79 17.33 -9.44
N PHE A 155 5.70 17.76 -10.10
CA PHE A 155 4.98 18.98 -9.73
C PHE A 155 4.45 18.91 -8.30
N PHE A 156 3.89 17.77 -7.91
CA PHE A 156 3.34 17.58 -6.58
C PHE A 156 4.44 17.61 -5.52
N ALA A 157 5.46 16.76 -5.64
CA ALA A 157 6.53 16.66 -4.65
C ALA A 157 7.35 17.95 -4.54
N TYR A 158 7.72 18.55 -5.67
CA TYR A 158 8.46 19.79 -5.71
C TYR A 158 7.64 20.97 -5.20
N GLY A 159 6.36 21.06 -5.56
CA GLY A 159 5.44 22.10 -5.10
C GLY A 159 5.25 22.11 -3.59
N ILE A 160 4.99 20.94 -2.98
CA ILE A 160 4.91 20.79 -1.53
C ILE A 160 6.22 21.23 -0.86
N THR A 161 7.36 20.77 -1.38
CA THR A 161 8.65 21.07 -0.77
C THR A 161 9.01 22.55 -0.93
N GLN A 162 8.69 23.19 -2.06
CA GLN A 162 8.84 24.64 -2.22
C GLN A 162 8.02 25.42 -1.19
N PHE A 163 6.79 25.01 -0.97
CA PHE A 163 5.95 25.59 0.08
C PHE A 163 6.59 25.43 1.46
N CYS A 164 7.02 24.19 1.82
CA CYS A 164 7.73 23.91 3.05
C CYS A 164 8.98 24.78 3.22
N GLY A 165 9.75 24.99 2.15
CA GLY A 165 10.95 25.81 2.17
C GLY A 165 10.70 27.26 2.54
N ILE A 166 9.58 27.84 2.09
CA ILE A 166 9.25 29.24 2.38
C ILE A 166 8.68 29.44 3.78
N ILE A 167 8.00 28.44 4.33
CA ILE A 167 7.45 28.50 5.70
C ILE A 167 8.48 28.15 6.77
N THR A 168 9.68 27.70 6.38
CA THR A 168 10.80 27.38 7.27
C THR A 168 11.93 28.38 7.07
N GLY A 169 12.67 28.69 8.12
CA GLY A 169 13.85 29.55 8.06
C GLY A 169 15.18 28.80 8.13
N ASN A 170 15.15 27.46 8.17
CA ASN A 170 16.33 26.61 8.33
C ASN A 170 16.33 25.46 7.33
N LEU A 171 17.50 25.12 6.80
CA LEU A 171 17.69 24.08 5.78
C LEU A 171 17.26 22.70 6.27
N TYR A 172 17.62 22.35 7.50
CA TYR A 172 17.29 21.04 8.08
C TYR A 172 15.78 20.87 8.25
N THR A 173 15.11 21.87 8.80
CA THR A 173 13.64 21.87 8.94
C THR A 173 12.95 21.88 7.58
N HIS A 174 13.48 22.56 6.57
CA HIS A 174 12.96 22.49 5.20
C HIS A 174 13.00 21.06 4.66
N CYS A 175 14.14 20.38 4.80
CA CYS A 175 14.27 18.99 4.34
C CYS A 175 13.30 18.05 5.08
N ILE A 176 13.28 18.12 6.42
CA ILE A 176 12.42 17.28 7.26
C ILE A 176 10.94 17.53 6.95
N LEU A 177 10.48 18.77 6.89
CA LEU A 177 9.09 19.09 6.59
C LEU A 177 8.74 18.79 5.13
N GLY A 178 9.68 18.95 4.20
CA GLY A 178 9.49 18.57 2.79
C GLY A 178 9.20 17.07 2.65
N VAL A 179 10.00 16.22 3.26
CA VAL A 179 9.78 14.77 3.29
C VAL A 179 8.49 14.44 4.04
N PHE A 180 8.31 15.01 5.24
CA PHE A 180 7.16 14.75 6.10
C PHE A 180 5.83 15.08 5.42
N PHE A 181 5.66 16.27 4.84
CA PHE A 181 4.41 16.65 4.18
C PHE A 181 4.15 15.88 2.89
N ASN A 182 5.19 15.46 2.16
CA ASN A 182 5.02 14.55 1.03
C ASN A 182 4.58 13.15 1.46
N SER A 183 5.04 12.67 2.60
CA SER A 183 4.72 11.34 3.12
C SER A 183 3.47 11.31 4.02
N LEU A 184 3.06 12.46 4.55
CA LEU A 184 2.00 12.56 5.57
C LEU A 184 0.67 11.89 5.17
N PRO A 185 0.12 12.11 3.96
CA PRO A 185 -1.14 11.46 3.58
C PRO A 185 -1.01 9.93 3.50
N TRP A 186 0.11 9.43 2.99
CA TRP A 186 0.41 7.99 2.97
C TRP A 186 0.58 7.43 4.38
N LEU A 187 1.39 8.08 5.22
CA LEU A 187 1.59 7.67 6.61
C LEU A 187 0.28 7.66 7.40
N SER A 188 -0.57 8.67 7.21
CA SER A 188 -1.87 8.72 7.88
C SER A 188 -2.79 7.59 7.42
N SER A 189 -2.80 7.28 6.12
CA SER A 189 -3.57 6.18 5.54
C SER A 189 -3.11 4.83 6.10
N GLN A 190 -1.79 4.55 6.06
CA GLN A 190 -1.21 3.33 6.64
C GLN A 190 -1.53 3.21 8.13
N PHE A 191 -1.43 4.31 8.88
CA PHE A 191 -1.77 4.33 10.27
C PHE A 191 -3.25 3.97 10.53
N PHE A 192 -4.20 4.53 9.77
CA PHE A 192 -5.62 4.18 9.87
C PHE A 192 -5.89 2.72 9.52
N THR A 193 -5.24 2.21 8.47
CA THR A 193 -5.32 0.80 8.07
C THR A 193 -4.85 -0.13 9.18
N ILE A 194 -3.66 0.13 9.72
CA ILE A 194 -3.07 -0.64 10.82
C ILE A 194 -3.95 -0.62 12.08
N LEU A 195 -4.44 0.55 12.49
CA LEU A 195 -5.33 0.64 13.65
C LEU A 195 -6.63 -0.14 13.43
N LYS A 196 -7.20 -0.03 12.24
CA LYS A 196 -8.44 -0.71 11.92
C LYS A 196 -8.25 -2.23 11.90
N SER A 197 -7.18 -2.74 11.27
CA SER A 197 -6.89 -4.18 11.27
C SER A 197 -6.54 -4.72 12.66
N ALA A 198 -5.82 -3.95 13.48
CA ALA A 198 -5.43 -4.38 14.83
C ALA A 198 -6.60 -4.44 15.83
N PHE A 199 -7.60 -3.56 15.67
CA PHE A 199 -8.67 -3.42 16.66
C PHE A 199 -10.05 -3.86 16.20
N THR A 200 -10.22 -4.21 14.91
CA THR A 200 -11.49 -4.69 14.36
C THR A 200 -11.33 -6.14 13.91
N TYR A 201 -11.99 -7.06 14.57
CA TYR A 201 -11.93 -8.49 14.24
C TYR A 201 -12.42 -8.76 12.82
N GLY A 202 -11.70 -9.59 12.10
CA GLY A 202 -12.04 -9.96 10.72
C GLY A 202 -11.66 -8.92 9.65
N VAL A 203 -10.99 -7.83 9.99
CA VAL A 203 -10.51 -6.82 9.00
C VAL A 203 -9.01 -6.95 8.81
N GLU A 204 -8.57 -7.67 7.78
CA GLU A 204 -7.14 -7.84 7.48
C GLU A 204 -6.53 -6.62 6.80
N GLU A 205 -7.14 -6.15 5.72
CA GLU A 205 -6.68 -4.96 4.99
C GLU A 205 -7.88 -4.10 4.58
N PRO A 206 -8.28 -3.14 5.41
CA PRO A 206 -9.30 -2.22 4.98
C PRO A 206 -8.76 -1.44 3.78
N SER A 207 -9.34 -1.67 2.60
CA SER A 207 -9.07 -0.84 1.43
C SER A 207 -9.52 0.59 1.74
N VAL A 208 -8.59 1.40 2.25
CA VAL A 208 -8.88 2.81 2.48
C VAL A 208 -8.81 3.48 1.12
N ALA A 209 -9.97 3.72 0.51
CA ALA A 209 -10.06 4.41 -0.79
C ALA A 209 -9.25 5.72 -0.80
N PHE A 210 -9.13 6.36 0.37
CA PHE A 210 -8.28 7.53 0.59
C PHE A 210 -6.79 7.27 0.35
N GLU A 211 -6.29 6.07 0.64
CA GLU A 211 -4.88 5.73 0.44
C GLU A 211 -4.45 5.89 -1.00
N ASN A 212 -5.20 5.30 -1.91
CA ASN A 212 -4.88 5.30 -3.34
C ASN A 212 -4.92 6.69 -3.97
N TYR A 213 -5.66 7.64 -3.38
CA TYR A 213 -5.85 8.99 -3.91
C TYR A 213 -5.22 10.10 -3.07
N SER A 214 -4.56 9.78 -1.96
CA SER A 214 -4.05 10.78 -1.02
C SER A 214 -2.88 11.60 -1.55
N THR A 215 -1.97 10.98 -2.30
CA THR A 215 -0.81 11.66 -2.91
C THR A 215 -0.60 11.21 -4.35
N ALA A 216 0.10 12.04 -5.15
CA ALA A 216 0.52 11.65 -6.49
C ALA A 216 1.41 10.39 -6.46
N PHE A 217 2.22 10.23 -5.41
CA PHE A 217 3.08 9.06 -5.22
C PHE A 217 2.26 7.78 -5.03
N ASN A 218 1.29 7.77 -4.11
CA ASN A 218 0.44 6.61 -3.86
C ASN A 218 -0.46 6.27 -5.06
N TYR A 219 -1.05 7.31 -5.68
CA TYR A 219 -1.84 7.11 -6.87
C TYR A 219 -1.05 6.42 -7.99
N VAL A 220 0.19 6.86 -8.20
CA VAL A 220 1.08 6.27 -9.21
C VAL A 220 1.48 4.84 -8.87
N LEU A 221 1.71 4.51 -7.58
CA LEU A 221 2.00 3.15 -7.14
C LEU A 221 0.84 2.17 -7.40
N ASN A 222 -0.39 2.62 -7.20
CA ASN A 222 -1.60 1.80 -7.31
C ASN A 222 -2.28 1.92 -8.69
N LEU A 223 -1.59 2.43 -9.69
CA LEU A 223 -2.13 2.62 -11.03
C LEU A 223 -2.22 1.29 -11.79
N GLU A 224 -3.42 0.70 -11.83
CA GLU A 224 -3.65 -0.58 -12.52
C GLU A 224 -3.67 -0.45 -14.05
N LYS A 225 -4.24 0.64 -14.56
CA LYS A 225 -4.47 0.86 -16.01
C LYS A 225 -3.73 2.08 -16.52
N TRP A 226 -3.28 2.01 -17.78
CA TRP A 226 -2.77 3.16 -18.51
C TRP A 226 -3.81 4.29 -18.62
N LEU A 227 -3.40 5.46 -19.06
CA LEU A 227 -4.19 6.70 -19.12
C LEU A 227 -5.63 6.45 -19.56
N THR A 228 -6.52 6.48 -18.59
CA THR A 228 -7.97 6.63 -18.77
C THR A 228 -8.34 8.10 -18.55
N LEU A 229 -9.53 8.51 -18.92
CA LEU A 229 -10.03 9.86 -18.64
C LEU A 229 -10.01 10.16 -17.12
N HIS A 230 -10.32 9.16 -16.31
CA HIS A 230 -10.30 9.24 -14.85
C HIS A 230 -8.86 9.45 -14.32
N THR A 231 -7.91 8.67 -14.81
CA THR A 231 -6.48 8.82 -14.46
C THR A 231 -5.96 10.20 -14.84
N LEU A 232 -6.30 10.69 -16.04
CA LEU A 232 -5.90 12.03 -16.49
C LEU A 232 -6.45 13.14 -15.58
N ALA A 233 -7.70 13.01 -15.12
CA ALA A 233 -8.30 13.96 -14.18
C ALA A 233 -7.53 14.02 -12.86
N TYR A 234 -7.17 12.87 -12.26
CA TYR A 234 -6.38 12.85 -11.01
C TYR A 234 -4.97 13.42 -11.20
N LEU A 235 -4.27 13.06 -12.27
CA LEU A 235 -2.94 13.61 -12.55
C LEU A 235 -2.98 15.14 -12.71
N THR A 236 -4.01 15.68 -13.37
CA THR A 236 -4.18 17.13 -13.49
C THR A 236 -4.48 17.79 -12.15
N ILE A 237 -5.25 17.14 -11.25
CA ILE A 237 -5.48 17.63 -9.88
C ILE A 237 -4.17 17.72 -9.09
N TYR A 238 -3.31 16.71 -9.14
CA TYR A 238 -2.02 16.74 -8.45
C TYR A 238 -1.09 17.83 -8.99
N ILE A 239 -1.04 18.02 -10.30
CA ILE A 239 -0.31 19.11 -10.92
C ILE A 239 -0.86 20.47 -10.44
N ALA A 240 -2.18 20.62 -10.41
CA ALA A 240 -2.85 21.85 -9.96
C ALA A 240 -2.57 22.13 -8.47
N ILE A 241 -2.58 21.12 -7.61
CA ILE A 241 -2.20 21.25 -6.19
C ILE A 241 -0.75 21.74 -6.07
N GLY A 242 0.18 21.07 -6.76
CA GLY A 242 1.60 21.46 -6.76
C GLY A 242 1.80 22.92 -7.19
N ILE A 243 1.20 23.33 -8.30
CA ILE A 243 1.25 24.69 -8.82
C ILE A 243 0.61 25.67 -7.83
N SER A 244 -0.54 25.35 -7.25
CA SER A 244 -1.22 26.20 -6.27
C SER A 244 -0.35 26.47 -5.05
N LEU A 245 0.32 25.44 -4.52
CA LEU A 245 1.23 25.56 -3.38
C LEU A 245 2.45 26.44 -3.72
N VAL A 246 2.96 26.35 -4.95
CA VAL A 246 4.05 27.23 -5.43
C VAL A 246 3.59 28.70 -5.46
N PHE A 247 2.37 29.00 -5.92
CA PHE A 247 1.83 30.36 -5.89
C PHE A 247 1.60 30.85 -4.46
N ILE A 248 1.07 30.02 -3.58
CA ILE A 248 0.90 30.36 -2.15
C ILE A 248 2.26 30.65 -1.53
N ALA A 249 3.26 29.82 -1.77
CA ALA A 249 4.64 30.04 -1.32
C ALA A 249 5.22 31.37 -1.83
N TYR A 250 4.98 31.72 -3.09
CA TYR A 250 5.37 33.00 -3.65
C TYR A 250 4.77 34.20 -2.90
N PHE A 251 3.47 34.17 -2.62
CA PHE A 251 2.82 35.26 -1.88
C PHE A 251 3.33 35.37 -0.44
N ILE A 252 3.61 34.25 0.21
CA ILE A 252 4.24 34.22 1.53
C ILE A 252 5.65 34.82 1.47
N TYR A 253 6.49 34.36 0.51
CA TYR A 253 7.86 34.83 0.33
C TYR A 253 7.98 36.34 0.18
N LYS A 254 7.04 36.97 -0.52
CA LYS A 254 6.99 38.43 -0.65
C LYS A 254 6.81 39.15 0.68
N ARG A 255 6.11 38.54 1.65
CA ARG A 255 5.71 39.17 2.93
C ARG A 255 6.59 38.76 4.11
N VAL A 256 7.31 37.63 4.00
CA VAL A 256 8.15 37.14 5.10
C VAL A 256 9.32 38.09 5.35
N LYS A 257 9.55 38.38 6.65
CA LYS A 257 10.71 39.17 7.09
C LYS A 257 11.96 38.29 7.15
N LEU A 258 13.11 38.85 6.76
CA LEU A 258 14.39 38.13 6.77
C LEU A 258 14.90 37.79 8.17
N GLU A 259 14.35 38.43 9.20
CA GLU A 259 14.65 38.17 10.62
C GLU A 259 14.32 36.71 11.05
N TYR A 260 13.38 36.06 10.35
CA TYR A 260 13.00 34.68 10.63
C TYR A 260 13.99 33.64 10.06
N ILE A 261 15.04 34.08 9.35
CA ILE A 261 16.07 33.17 8.85
C ILE A 261 16.83 32.57 10.03
N GLY A 262 16.90 31.24 10.06
CA GLY A 262 17.46 30.45 11.16
C GLY A 262 16.44 29.95 12.15
N SER A 263 15.15 30.39 12.07
CA SER A 263 14.07 29.76 12.85
C SER A 263 13.65 28.42 12.22
N SER A 264 13.10 27.50 13.00
CA SER A 264 12.61 26.23 12.47
C SER A 264 11.41 26.43 11.55
N VAL A 265 10.38 27.06 12.05
CA VAL A 265 9.14 27.41 11.33
C VAL A 265 8.83 28.87 11.57
N VAL A 266 8.49 29.58 10.52
CA VAL A 266 8.25 31.03 10.53
C VAL A 266 6.98 31.41 11.30
N PHE A 267 5.97 30.55 11.30
CA PHE A 267 4.65 30.80 11.89
C PHE A 267 4.40 29.94 13.13
N ASP A 268 4.23 30.57 14.31
CA ASP A 268 4.04 29.85 15.59
C ASP A 268 2.84 28.90 15.58
N ARG A 269 1.72 29.28 14.96
CA ARG A 269 0.54 28.41 14.87
C ARG A 269 0.81 27.17 14.03
N LEU A 270 1.53 27.33 12.93
CA LEU A 270 1.91 26.20 12.06
C LEU A 270 2.88 25.25 12.78
N LYS A 271 3.79 25.82 13.60
CA LYS A 271 4.69 25.05 14.45
C LYS A 271 3.94 24.12 15.40
N ASP A 272 2.89 24.61 16.06
CA ASP A 272 2.08 23.79 16.97
C ASP A 272 1.36 22.65 16.24
N ILE A 273 0.82 22.92 15.03
CA ILE A 273 0.18 21.90 14.19
C ILE A 273 1.21 20.83 13.77
N VAL A 274 2.38 21.23 13.33
CA VAL A 274 3.46 20.30 12.93
C VAL A 274 3.88 19.41 14.11
N VAL A 275 3.99 19.98 15.32
CA VAL A 275 4.34 19.21 16.52
C VAL A 275 3.24 18.19 16.84
N ILE A 276 1.96 18.57 16.80
CA ILE A 276 0.85 17.65 17.06
C ILE A 276 0.83 16.50 16.07
N ILE A 277 0.88 16.80 14.76
CA ILE A 277 0.84 15.78 13.73
C ILE A 277 2.10 14.91 13.79
N GLY A 278 3.28 15.51 13.97
CA GLY A 278 4.55 14.79 14.11
C GLY A 278 4.54 13.83 15.30
N THR A 279 3.95 14.28 16.42
CA THR A 279 3.79 13.43 17.62
C THR A 279 2.84 12.27 17.36
N LEU A 280 1.67 12.53 16.74
CA LEU A 280 0.70 11.46 16.39
C LEU A 280 1.35 10.38 15.54
N VAL A 281 2.03 10.76 14.48
CA VAL A 281 2.70 9.81 13.58
C VAL A 281 3.81 9.04 14.28
N LEU A 282 4.66 9.75 15.05
CA LEU A 282 5.79 9.13 15.73
C LEU A 282 5.34 8.16 16.83
N SER A 283 4.44 8.61 17.72
CA SER A 283 3.92 7.79 18.82
C SER A 283 3.17 6.57 18.29
N SER A 284 2.35 6.75 17.26
CA SER A 284 1.58 5.66 16.68
C SER A 284 2.45 4.58 16.06
N PHE A 285 3.50 4.98 15.37
CA PHE A 285 4.46 4.04 14.78
C PHE A 285 5.21 3.24 15.87
N VAL A 286 5.68 3.91 16.92
CA VAL A 286 6.37 3.24 18.04
C VAL A 286 5.41 2.31 18.77
N THR A 287 4.21 2.77 19.11
CA THR A 287 3.19 1.95 19.78
C THR A 287 2.86 0.70 18.94
N PHE A 288 2.73 0.84 17.62
CA PHE A 288 2.47 -0.29 16.71
C PHE A 288 3.56 -1.37 16.81
N LEU A 289 4.84 -1.01 16.88
CA LEU A 289 5.93 -1.98 17.03
C LEU A 289 5.80 -2.84 18.31
N PHE A 290 5.20 -2.31 19.36
CA PHE A 290 4.95 -3.06 20.60
C PHE A 290 3.72 -3.95 20.52
N ILE A 291 2.65 -3.52 19.86
CA ILE A 291 1.41 -4.31 19.76
C ILE A 291 1.46 -5.39 18.69
N SER A 292 2.36 -5.30 17.71
CA SER A 292 2.48 -6.29 16.62
C SER A 292 2.83 -7.71 17.09
N ASN A 293 3.32 -7.88 18.33
CA ASN A 293 3.65 -9.17 18.92
C ASN A 293 2.55 -9.70 19.86
N GLU A 294 1.47 -8.93 20.08
CA GLU A 294 0.39 -9.34 20.97
C GLU A 294 -0.62 -10.23 20.24
N THR A 295 -1.04 -11.28 20.89
CA THR A 295 -1.93 -12.29 20.31
C THR A 295 -3.41 -12.08 20.67
N SER A 296 -3.68 -11.33 21.75
CA SER A 296 -5.05 -11.08 22.23
C SER A 296 -5.46 -9.64 21.94
N ILE A 297 -6.61 -9.43 21.29
CA ILE A 297 -7.18 -8.10 21.01
C ILE A 297 -7.38 -7.28 22.29
N HIS A 298 -7.78 -7.91 23.38
CA HIS A 298 -7.96 -7.22 24.66
C HIS A 298 -6.63 -6.68 25.21
N THR A 299 -5.59 -7.49 25.17
CA THR A 299 -4.22 -7.07 25.56
C THR A 299 -3.70 -6.00 24.62
N MET A 300 -3.90 -6.13 23.30
CA MET A 300 -3.55 -5.12 22.31
C MET A 300 -4.19 -3.75 22.62
N ARG A 301 -5.48 -3.72 22.94
CA ARG A 301 -6.22 -2.49 23.30
C ARG A 301 -5.62 -1.80 24.51
N ILE A 302 -5.34 -2.54 25.58
CA ILE A 302 -4.74 -2.01 26.81
C ILE A 302 -3.31 -1.52 26.55
N THR A 303 -2.49 -2.33 25.92
CA THR A 303 -1.11 -2.02 25.58
C THR A 303 -1.03 -0.75 24.71
N PHE A 304 -1.90 -0.63 23.70
CA PHE A 304 -1.97 0.55 22.85
C PHE A 304 -2.23 1.84 23.64
N VAL A 305 -3.17 1.82 24.57
CA VAL A 305 -3.49 3.01 25.37
C VAL A 305 -2.33 3.36 26.30
N ILE A 306 -1.77 2.38 27.01
CA ILE A 306 -0.71 2.63 28.01
C ILE A 306 0.58 3.09 27.30
N ILE A 307 1.07 2.31 26.35
CA ILE A 307 2.31 2.63 25.60
C ILE A 307 2.09 3.91 24.79
N GLY A 308 0.93 4.07 24.15
CA GLY A 308 0.61 5.25 23.38
C GLY A 308 0.64 6.56 24.20
N ILE A 309 0.24 6.55 25.47
CA ILE A 309 0.38 7.71 26.36
C ILE A 309 1.86 8.00 26.66
N ILE A 310 2.66 6.96 26.95
CA ILE A 310 4.09 7.10 27.25
C ILE A 310 4.84 7.61 26.01
N ASP A 311 4.61 6.99 24.87
CA ASP A 311 5.24 7.37 23.59
C ASP A 311 4.82 8.77 23.15
N SER A 312 3.55 9.14 23.40
CA SER A 312 3.04 10.47 23.13
C SER A 312 3.76 11.53 23.96
N PHE A 313 4.07 11.24 25.23
CA PHE A 313 4.84 12.17 26.06
C PHE A 313 6.26 12.36 25.50
N ILE A 314 6.95 11.27 25.22
CA ILE A 314 8.31 11.30 24.67
C ILE A 314 8.32 11.96 23.29
N GLY A 315 7.44 11.50 22.39
CA GLY A 315 7.32 12.00 21.01
C GLY A 315 6.96 13.49 20.95
N TYR A 316 6.06 13.97 21.84
CA TYR A 316 5.69 15.37 21.90
C TYR A 316 6.89 16.26 22.26
N TYR A 317 7.63 15.90 23.29
CA TYR A 317 8.76 16.72 23.72
C TYR A 317 9.93 16.64 22.73
N ILE A 318 10.17 15.49 22.09
CA ILE A 318 11.15 15.38 20.99
C ILE A 318 10.72 16.26 19.80
N SER A 319 9.47 16.16 19.36
CA SER A 319 8.94 16.99 18.27
C SER A 319 9.01 18.49 18.62
N ARG A 320 8.78 18.84 19.87
CA ARG A 320 8.89 20.22 20.36
C ARG A 320 10.32 20.73 20.40
N MET A 321 11.29 19.89 20.82
CA MET A 321 12.72 20.23 20.78
C MET A 321 13.18 20.52 19.33
N ILE A 322 12.74 19.71 18.39
CA ILE A 322 13.04 19.92 16.96
C ILE A 322 12.37 21.21 16.46
N ALA A 323 11.09 21.40 16.79
CA ALA A 323 10.33 22.56 16.33
C ALA A 323 10.79 23.88 16.96
N ASP A 324 11.22 23.90 18.21
CA ASP A 324 11.74 25.09 18.90
C ASP A 324 13.26 25.25 18.78
N MET A 325 13.96 24.25 18.22
CA MET A 325 15.43 24.19 18.11
C MET A 325 16.12 24.44 19.47
N THR A 326 15.55 23.91 20.56
CA THR A 326 16.07 24.07 21.93
C THR A 326 15.70 22.85 22.77
N LEU A 327 16.53 22.54 23.75
CA LEU A 327 16.26 21.50 24.75
C LEU A 327 15.36 22.02 25.90
N TYR A 328 15.19 23.34 26.03
CA TYR A 328 14.40 23.98 27.08
C TYR A 328 12.89 24.00 26.75
N VAL A 329 12.31 22.80 26.57
CA VAL A 329 10.89 22.65 26.18
C VAL A 329 9.98 22.29 27.34
N PHE A 330 10.53 21.86 28.48
CA PHE A 330 9.76 21.50 29.68
C PHE A 330 9.31 22.75 30.46
N ASN A 331 8.23 23.36 29.97
CA ASN A 331 7.63 24.55 30.61
C ASN A 331 6.10 24.42 30.65
N LYS A 332 5.44 25.23 31.53
CA LYS A 332 3.98 25.21 31.72
C LYS A 332 3.18 25.46 30.44
N LYS A 333 3.73 26.25 29.48
CA LYS A 333 3.07 26.56 28.22
C LYS A 333 3.02 25.32 27.31
N ASN A 334 4.13 24.62 27.16
CA ASN A 334 4.22 23.41 26.35
C ASN A 334 3.46 22.25 27.00
N PHE A 335 3.45 22.16 28.33
CA PHE A 335 2.64 21.16 29.02
C PHE A 335 1.14 21.34 28.78
N LYS A 336 0.62 22.59 28.79
CA LYS A 336 -0.78 22.86 28.43
C LYS A 336 -1.09 22.40 26.98
N LYS A 337 -0.17 22.62 26.03
CA LYS A 337 -0.33 22.17 24.65
C LYS A 337 -0.26 20.64 24.53
N PHE A 338 0.56 19.99 25.35
CA PHE A 338 0.59 18.54 25.46
C PHE A 338 -0.73 17.95 25.94
N ILE A 339 -1.40 18.61 26.91
CA ILE A 339 -2.75 18.18 27.34
C ILE A 339 -3.74 18.25 26.18
N ILE A 340 -3.69 19.30 25.34
CA ILE A 340 -4.54 19.39 24.14
C ILE A 340 -4.28 18.22 23.21
N TYR A 341 -3.00 17.87 22.99
CA TYR A 341 -2.63 16.70 22.22
C TYR A 341 -3.20 15.41 22.82
N LEU A 342 -3.10 15.20 24.14
CA LEU A 342 -3.66 14.04 24.84
C LEU A 342 -5.16 13.91 24.65
N VAL A 343 -5.90 15.02 24.63
CA VAL A 343 -7.34 15.00 24.33
C VAL A 343 -7.59 14.49 22.91
N VAL A 344 -6.83 14.97 21.93
CA VAL A 344 -6.94 14.51 20.53
C VAL A 344 -6.60 13.01 20.42
N PHE A 345 -5.52 12.58 21.07
CA PHE A 345 -5.12 11.18 21.12
C PHE A 345 -6.18 10.30 21.81
N SER A 346 -6.75 10.76 22.92
CA SER A 346 -7.83 10.03 23.62
C SER A 346 -9.08 9.89 22.77
N LEU A 347 -9.48 10.94 22.05
CA LEU A 347 -10.61 10.87 21.11
C LEU A 347 -10.34 9.86 19.98
N MET A 348 -9.12 9.83 19.49
CA MET A 348 -8.70 8.84 18.50
C MET A 348 -8.75 7.42 19.08
N CYS A 349 -8.24 7.20 20.30
CA CYS A 349 -8.33 5.92 21.00
C CYS A 349 -9.79 5.47 21.17
N VAL A 350 -10.67 6.37 21.59
CA VAL A 350 -12.10 6.07 21.73
C VAL A 350 -12.70 5.62 20.40
N PHE A 351 -12.36 6.28 19.30
CA PHE A 351 -12.89 5.96 17.99
C PHE A 351 -12.44 4.58 17.49
N PHE A 352 -11.13 4.26 17.60
CA PHE A 352 -10.59 3.02 17.06
C PHE A 352 -10.64 1.83 18.02
N VAL A 353 -10.34 2.04 19.31
CA VAL A 353 -10.25 0.95 20.29
C VAL A 353 -11.62 0.42 20.68
N PHE A 354 -12.66 1.26 20.67
CA PHE A 354 -14.02 0.88 21.07
C PHE A 354 -14.98 0.64 19.90
N ASP A 355 -14.47 0.61 18.66
CA ASP A 355 -15.26 0.37 17.44
C ASP A 355 -16.65 1.03 17.46
N ILE A 356 -16.69 2.37 17.64
CA ILE A 356 -17.96 3.14 17.70
C ILE A 356 -18.80 2.95 16.44
N THR A 357 -18.19 2.58 15.32
CA THR A 357 -18.85 2.38 14.03
C THR A 357 -19.46 0.99 13.87
N ASP A 358 -19.28 0.11 14.87
CA ASP A 358 -19.74 -1.28 14.87
C ASP A 358 -19.32 -2.03 13.57
N GLU A 359 -18.10 -1.74 13.12
CA GLU A 359 -17.56 -2.35 11.89
C GLU A 359 -17.30 -3.85 12.07
N GLU A 360 -17.00 -4.29 13.29
CA GLU A 360 -16.74 -5.70 13.62
C GLU A 360 -17.95 -6.57 13.31
N ASN A 361 -19.17 -6.10 13.69
CA ASN A 361 -20.41 -6.86 13.51
C ASN A 361 -21.12 -6.57 12.17
N LYS A 362 -20.46 -5.86 11.26
CA LYS A 362 -21.08 -5.45 10.01
C LYS A 362 -21.18 -6.60 9.01
N ILE A 363 -22.40 -7.11 8.86
CA ILE A 363 -22.76 -8.11 7.86
C ILE A 363 -23.75 -7.47 6.87
N PRO A 364 -23.50 -7.52 5.53
CA PRO A 364 -24.44 -6.99 4.55
C PRO A 364 -25.76 -7.77 4.55
N LYS A 365 -26.88 -7.10 4.30
CA LYS A 365 -28.15 -7.81 4.10
C LYS A 365 -28.09 -8.65 2.83
N THR A 366 -28.56 -9.89 2.86
CA THR A 366 -28.54 -10.82 1.71
C THR A 366 -29.11 -10.21 0.43
N GLY A 367 -30.21 -9.47 0.52
CA GLY A 367 -30.82 -8.80 -0.63
C GLY A 367 -29.99 -7.66 -1.27
N THR A 368 -28.89 -7.21 -0.62
CA THR A 368 -27.95 -6.20 -1.18
C THR A 368 -26.69 -6.81 -1.76
N VAL A 369 -26.51 -8.13 -1.64
CA VAL A 369 -25.36 -8.88 -2.11
C VAL A 369 -25.60 -9.35 -3.53
N SER A 370 -24.66 -9.06 -4.43
CA SER A 370 -24.69 -9.55 -5.82
C SER A 370 -24.11 -10.96 -5.92
N TYR A 371 -22.98 -11.17 -5.27
CA TYR A 371 -22.33 -12.49 -5.11
C TYR A 371 -21.35 -12.43 -3.94
N VAL A 372 -20.96 -13.61 -3.45
CA VAL A 372 -19.93 -13.74 -2.40
C VAL A 372 -18.75 -14.51 -2.97
N THR A 373 -17.55 -14.06 -2.65
CA THR A 373 -16.33 -14.86 -2.84
C THR A 373 -15.95 -15.43 -1.48
N PHE A 374 -15.86 -16.75 -1.40
CA PHE A 374 -15.56 -17.48 -0.17
C PHE A 374 -14.31 -18.34 -0.35
N SER A 375 -13.40 -18.25 0.59
CA SER A 375 -12.18 -19.05 0.64
C SER A 375 -11.95 -19.56 2.06
N SER A 376 -11.50 -20.79 2.20
CA SER A 376 -11.16 -21.42 3.49
C SER A 376 -10.17 -22.56 3.27
N ASP A 377 -9.51 -23.00 4.34
CA ASP A 377 -8.68 -24.21 4.32
C ASP A 377 -9.43 -25.43 3.77
N TYR A 378 -10.74 -25.44 3.96
CA TYR A 378 -11.64 -26.48 3.49
C TYR A 378 -11.96 -26.41 1.99
N SER A 379 -11.76 -25.24 1.34
CA SER A 379 -12.01 -25.04 -0.09
C SER A 379 -10.76 -25.18 -0.95
N GLY A 380 -9.68 -25.76 -0.42
CA GLY A 380 -8.39 -25.83 -1.10
C GLY A 380 -7.70 -24.46 -1.23
N ASN A 381 -7.96 -23.54 -0.30
CA ASN A 381 -7.46 -22.14 -0.31
C ASN A 381 -7.84 -21.35 -1.57
N GLN A 382 -8.95 -21.73 -2.20
CA GLN A 382 -9.44 -21.09 -3.40
C GLN A 382 -10.59 -20.14 -3.12
N ASP A 383 -10.60 -19.01 -3.83
CA ASP A 383 -11.72 -18.09 -3.90
C ASP A 383 -12.87 -18.67 -4.72
N VAL A 384 -13.90 -19.19 -4.05
CA VAL A 384 -15.09 -19.75 -4.68
C VAL A 384 -16.13 -18.64 -4.85
N LYS A 385 -16.51 -18.35 -6.10
CA LYS A 385 -17.54 -17.35 -6.41
C LYS A 385 -18.95 -17.95 -6.34
N LEU A 386 -19.77 -17.45 -5.42
CA LEU A 386 -21.11 -17.92 -5.12
C LEU A 386 -22.15 -16.84 -5.42
N ASN A 387 -23.12 -17.13 -6.27
CA ASN A 387 -24.13 -16.18 -6.74
C ASN A 387 -25.58 -16.66 -6.54
N ASP A 388 -25.81 -17.87 -6.03
CA ASP A 388 -27.11 -18.39 -5.68
C ASP A 388 -27.50 -18.00 -4.25
N SER A 389 -28.79 -17.71 -4.06
CA SER A 389 -29.33 -17.23 -2.78
C SER A 389 -29.05 -18.17 -1.63
N ASP A 390 -29.28 -19.47 -1.83
CA ASP A 390 -29.17 -20.48 -0.77
C ASP A 390 -27.73 -20.59 -0.25
N THR A 391 -26.74 -20.53 -1.16
CA THR A 391 -25.32 -20.57 -0.76
C THR A 391 -24.89 -19.27 -0.08
N ILE A 392 -25.40 -18.12 -0.54
CA ILE A 392 -25.15 -16.82 0.10
C ILE A 392 -25.70 -16.82 1.53
N ASP A 393 -26.89 -17.38 1.76
CA ASP A 393 -27.50 -17.46 3.09
C ASP A 393 -26.68 -18.36 4.04
N ILE A 394 -26.16 -19.49 3.55
CA ILE A 394 -25.26 -20.34 4.34
C ILE A 394 -23.99 -19.61 4.73
N ILE A 395 -23.34 -18.91 3.78
CA ILE A 395 -22.13 -18.11 4.08
C ILE A 395 -22.44 -16.98 5.08
N HIS A 396 -23.62 -16.41 4.99
CA HIS A 396 -24.07 -15.37 5.91
C HIS A 396 -24.24 -15.92 7.34
N ASP A 397 -24.74 -17.15 7.49
CA ASP A 397 -24.86 -17.82 8.78
C ASP A 397 -23.49 -18.25 9.32
N ILE A 398 -22.59 -18.79 8.48
CA ILE A 398 -21.18 -19.03 8.84
C ILE A 398 -20.54 -17.76 9.39
N HIS A 399 -20.71 -16.62 8.71
CA HIS A 399 -20.16 -15.34 9.16
C HIS A 399 -20.70 -14.91 10.52
N LYS A 400 -22.03 -15.02 10.74
CA LYS A 400 -22.64 -14.71 12.04
C LYS A 400 -22.11 -15.62 13.15
N ASP A 401 -21.91 -16.88 12.85
CA ASP A 401 -21.49 -17.87 13.84
C ASP A 401 -20.00 -17.73 14.18
N ILE A 402 -19.17 -17.33 13.22
CA ILE A 402 -17.78 -16.91 13.48
C ILE A 402 -17.74 -15.71 14.44
N LEU A 403 -18.62 -14.72 14.28
CA LEU A 403 -18.67 -13.54 15.16
C LEU A 403 -19.11 -13.86 16.60
N LYS A 404 -19.78 -15.00 16.84
CA LYS A 404 -20.12 -15.47 18.20
C LYS A 404 -18.94 -16.13 18.90
N ALA A 405 -17.93 -16.57 18.14
CA ALA A 405 -16.76 -17.24 18.68
C ALA A 405 -15.89 -16.27 19.50
N PRO A 406 -15.29 -16.71 20.61
CA PRO A 406 -14.31 -15.89 21.34
C PRO A 406 -13.12 -15.53 20.45
N HIS A 407 -12.73 -14.25 20.43
CA HIS A 407 -11.60 -13.75 19.63
C HIS A 407 -10.26 -14.15 20.28
N ASN A 408 -9.86 -15.40 20.17
CA ASN A 408 -8.63 -15.91 20.76
C ASN A 408 -7.69 -16.38 19.64
N SER A 409 -6.61 -15.64 19.40
CA SER A 409 -5.67 -15.89 18.31
C SER A 409 -4.57 -16.91 18.63
N ASN A 410 -4.53 -17.45 19.87
CA ASN A 410 -3.42 -18.30 20.31
C ASN A 410 -3.46 -19.73 19.75
N ASP A 411 -4.55 -20.12 19.09
CA ASP A 411 -4.73 -21.48 18.57
C ASP A 411 -5.58 -21.42 17.28
N SER A 412 -5.10 -20.68 16.29
CA SER A 412 -5.80 -20.48 15.02
C SER A 412 -5.52 -21.67 14.10
N SER A 413 -6.48 -22.57 13.96
CA SER A 413 -6.36 -23.75 13.10
C SER A 413 -7.16 -23.67 11.80
N HIS A 414 -8.13 -22.74 11.70
CA HIS A 414 -9.02 -22.67 10.55
C HIS A 414 -9.14 -21.24 10.04
N TYR A 415 -8.80 -21.07 8.77
CA TYR A 415 -8.87 -19.80 8.06
C TYR A 415 -10.16 -19.68 7.24
N PHE A 416 -10.79 -18.50 7.30
CA PHE A 416 -11.97 -18.14 6.51
C PHE A 416 -11.80 -16.74 5.92
N ASN A 417 -12.02 -16.61 4.62
CA ASN A 417 -12.08 -15.32 3.94
C ASN A 417 -13.42 -15.19 3.21
N ILE A 418 -14.16 -14.13 3.52
CA ILE A 418 -15.48 -13.85 2.99
C ILE A 418 -15.47 -12.47 2.37
N THR A 419 -15.65 -12.36 1.04
CA THR A 419 -15.78 -11.08 0.35
C THR A 419 -17.17 -10.96 -0.23
N TYR A 420 -17.97 -10.06 0.33
CA TYR A 420 -19.27 -9.68 -0.21
C TYR A 420 -19.13 -8.63 -1.30
N HIS A 421 -19.64 -8.92 -2.49
CA HIS A 421 -19.77 -7.96 -3.59
C HIS A 421 -21.18 -7.41 -3.63
N LEU A 422 -21.35 -6.12 -3.34
CA LEU A 422 -22.66 -5.50 -3.22
C LEU A 422 -23.18 -5.00 -4.58
N VAL A 423 -24.49 -4.88 -4.71
CA VAL A 423 -25.15 -4.41 -5.92
C VAL A 423 -24.73 -2.97 -6.30
N ASP A 424 -24.34 -2.14 -5.32
CA ASP A 424 -23.83 -0.78 -5.52
C ASP A 424 -22.35 -0.73 -5.98
N GLY A 425 -21.72 -1.88 -6.20
CA GLY A 425 -20.33 -2.00 -6.65
C GLY A 425 -19.30 -1.93 -5.51
N LYS A 426 -19.71 -1.80 -4.24
CA LYS A 426 -18.80 -1.86 -3.10
C LYS A 426 -18.50 -3.30 -2.71
N THR A 427 -17.38 -3.50 -2.06
CA THR A 427 -16.97 -4.79 -1.50
C THR A 427 -16.79 -4.70 0.01
N LEU A 428 -17.12 -5.77 0.73
CA LEU A 428 -16.83 -5.95 2.15
C LEU A 428 -16.08 -7.27 2.33
N THR A 429 -14.80 -7.19 2.66
CA THR A 429 -13.96 -8.36 2.91
C THR A 429 -13.78 -8.57 4.40
N ARG A 430 -13.84 -9.84 4.82
CA ARG A 430 -13.62 -10.29 6.19
C ARG A 430 -12.78 -11.56 6.19
N SER A 431 -11.75 -11.58 7.03
CA SER A 431 -10.83 -12.71 7.19
C SER A 431 -10.73 -13.10 8.65
N TYR A 432 -10.92 -14.37 8.93
CA TYR A 432 -10.98 -14.89 10.28
C TYR A 432 -10.06 -16.10 10.44
N ASN A 433 -9.38 -16.15 11.58
CA ASN A 433 -8.70 -17.34 12.07
C ASN A 433 -9.37 -17.77 13.36
N ILE A 434 -9.92 -18.98 13.40
CA ILE A 434 -10.60 -19.54 14.57
C ILE A 434 -9.93 -20.82 15.05
N SER A 435 -10.02 -21.09 16.35
CA SER A 435 -9.51 -22.33 16.93
C SER A 435 -10.40 -23.53 16.58
N GLN A 436 -9.84 -24.75 16.70
CA GLN A 436 -10.60 -25.99 16.52
C GLN A 436 -11.85 -26.04 17.40
N ASP A 437 -11.74 -25.66 18.68
CA ASP A 437 -12.87 -25.66 19.61
C ASP A 437 -13.99 -24.72 19.16
N CYS A 438 -13.61 -23.54 18.63
CA CYS A 438 -14.58 -22.58 18.10
C CYS A 438 -15.23 -23.09 16.80
N PHE A 439 -14.44 -23.70 15.92
CA PHE A 439 -14.95 -24.33 14.71
C PHE A 439 -15.99 -25.42 15.04
N ASP A 440 -15.64 -26.35 15.92
CA ASP A 440 -16.51 -27.46 16.31
C ASP A 440 -17.82 -27.00 16.96
N LYS A 441 -17.76 -25.91 17.72
CA LYS A 441 -18.93 -25.43 18.48
C LYS A 441 -19.84 -24.51 17.66
N TYR A 442 -19.31 -23.71 16.75
CA TYR A 442 -20.07 -22.62 16.12
C TYR A 442 -20.25 -22.79 14.60
N VAL A 443 -19.29 -23.36 13.87
CA VAL A 443 -19.22 -23.25 12.41
C VAL A 443 -19.41 -24.61 11.71
N LYS A 444 -19.13 -25.71 12.41
CA LYS A 444 -19.06 -27.05 11.85
C LYS A 444 -20.31 -27.48 11.09
N ASP A 445 -21.50 -27.23 11.66
CA ASP A 445 -22.76 -27.64 11.05
C ASP A 445 -23.09 -26.87 9.78
N ASP A 446 -22.79 -25.57 9.77
CA ASP A 446 -22.97 -24.71 8.59
C ASP A 446 -21.98 -25.07 7.48
N MET A 447 -20.74 -25.41 7.84
CA MET A 447 -19.74 -25.91 6.87
C MET A 447 -20.21 -27.25 6.28
N LYS A 448 -20.81 -28.14 7.08
CA LYS A 448 -21.39 -29.37 6.55
C LYS A 448 -22.54 -29.10 5.58
N SER A 449 -23.40 -28.13 5.90
CA SER A 449 -24.49 -27.68 5.01
C SER A 449 -23.95 -27.15 3.70
N LEU A 450 -22.82 -26.39 3.73
CA LEU A 450 -22.14 -25.88 2.55
C LEU A 450 -21.62 -27.02 1.65
N TYR A 451 -20.98 -28.05 2.23
CA TYR A 451 -20.48 -29.21 1.48
C TYR A 451 -21.56 -30.12 0.91
N THR A 452 -22.76 -30.08 1.45
CA THR A 452 -23.92 -30.79 0.89
C THR A 452 -24.67 -29.97 -0.16
N ASN A 453 -24.34 -28.69 -0.29
CA ASN A 453 -24.92 -27.80 -1.30
C ASN A 453 -24.35 -28.08 -2.69
N VAL A 454 -25.23 -28.43 -3.64
CA VAL A 454 -24.86 -28.82 -5.01
C VAL A 454 -24.17 -27.66 -5.77
N SER A 455 -24.62 -26.42 -5.54
CA SER A 455 -24.04 -25.22 -6.20
C SER A 455 -22.59 -25.01 -5.78
N TYR A 456 -22.32 -25.06 -4.48
CA TYR A 456 -20.98 -24.93 -3.93
C TYR A 456 -20.04 -26.02 -4.43
N MET A 457 -20.45 -27.27 -4.37
CA MET A 457 -19.67 -28.43 -4.82
C MET A 457 -19.40 -28.40 -6.33
N ASN A 458 -20.34 -27.85 -7.11
CA ASN A 458 -20.11 -27.65 -8.53
C ASN A 458 -19.07 -26.55 -8.80
N GLN A 459 -19.03 -25.48 -8.01
CA GLN A 459 -18.04 -24.42 -8.17
C GLN A 459 -16.63 -24.95 -7.87
N ILE A 460 -16.46 -25.71 -6.78
CA ILE A 460 -15.15 -26.29 -6.41
C ILE A 460 -14.69 -27.35 -7.41
N PHE A 461 -15.58 -28.29 -7.79
CA PHE A 461 -15.15 -29.48 -8.53
C PHE A 461 -15.51 -29.47 -10.02
N ARG A 462 -16.59 -28.85 -10.46
CA ARG A 462 -17.05 -28.97 -11.85
C ARG A 462 -16.51 -27.89 -12.78
N ASN A 463 -16.42 -26.66 -12.31
CA ASN A 463 -16.12 -25.52 -13.17
C ASN A 463 -14.61 -25.27 -13.39
N MET A 464 -13.76 -26.15 -12.83
CA MET A 464 -12.31 -26.02 -13.00
C MET A 464 -11.74 -27.08 -13.90
N HIS A 465 -10.97 -26.66 -14.85
CA HIS A 465 -10.14 -27.53 -15.66
C HIS A 465 -8.82 -27.79 -14.93
N TRP A 466 -8.52 -29.05 -14.64
CA TRP A 466 -7.27 -29.47 -14.01
C TRP A 466 -6.22 -29.70 -15.07
N VAL A 467 -5.10 -29.00 -14.99
CA VAL A 467 -4.00 -29.07 -15.94
C VAL A 467 -2.90 -29.99 -15.43
N GLU A 468 -2.59 -29.90 -14.15
CA GLU A 468 -1.58 -30.72 -13.48
C GLU A 468 -2.10 -31.14 -12.11
N VAL A 469 -1.84 -32.38 -11.71
CA VAL A 469 -2.22 -32.93 -10.40
C VAL A 469 -1.05 -33.66 -9.82
N SER A 470 -0.67 -33.25 -8.61
CA SER A 470 0.34 -33.93 -7.81
C SER A 470 -0.23 -34.32 -6.44
N VAL A 471 0.29 -35.42 -5.88
CA VAL A 471 -0.01 -35.83 -4.52
C VAL A 471 1.27 -35.81 -3.72
N MET A 472 1.26 -35.06 -2.63
CA MET A 472 2.39 -34.86 -1.74
C MET A 472 2.23 -35.63 -0.43
N ASN A 473 3.33 -36.15 0.08
CA ASN A 473 3.43 -36.76 1.39
C ASN A 473 4.39 -35.92 2.25
N TYR A 474 3.86 -35.30 3.29
CA TYR A 474 4.64 -34.44 4.20
C TYR A 474 5.14 -35.17 5.48
N LYS A 475 4.91 -36.49 5.60
CA LYS A 475 5.29 -37.25 6.80
C LYS A 475 6.82 -37.36 7.00
N ASP A 476 7.54 -37.44 5.92
CA ASP A 476 9.00 -37.50 5.95
C ASP A 476 9.53 -36.20 5.36
N ASP A 477 10.17 -35.34 6.12
CA ASP A 477 10.72 -34.01 5.77
C ASP A 477 11.55 -33.93 4.46
N THR A 478 11.46 -34.92 3.61
CA THR A 478 12.08 -34.98 2.29
C THR A 478 11.06 -34.57 1.23
N MET A 479 11.24 -33.40 0.63
CA MET A 479 10.46 -32.88 -0.52
C MET A 479 10.44 -33.81 -1.76
N ASP A 480 10.95 -35.01 -1.69
CA ASP A 480 11.17 -35.93 -2.82
C ASP A 480 9.99 -36.88 -3.10
N ASP A 481 8.93 -36.90 -2.29
CA ASP A 481 7.82 -37.84 -2.44
C ASP A 481 6.58 -37.24 -3.14
N THR A 482 6.81 -36.34 -4.10
CA THR A 482 5.72 -35.83 -4.97
C THR A 482 5.44 -36.82 -6.11
N VAL A 483 4.19 -37.24 -6.22
CA VAL A 483 3.71 -38.15 -7.27
C VAL A 483 2.80 -37.42 -8.23
N TYR A 484 3.24 -37.21 -9.47
CA TYR A 484 2.42 -36.63 -10.53
C TYR A 484 1.49 -37.67 -11.12
N LEU A 485 0.21 -37.28 -11.33
CA LEU A 485 -0.79 -38.14 -11.94
C LEU A 485 -0.88 -37.90 -13.45
N LYS A 486 -1.35 -38.90 -14.17
CA LYS A 486 -1.63 -38.79 -15.60
C LYS A 486 -2.96 -38.06 -15.84
N GLU A 487 -3.05 -37.30 -16.92
CA GLU A 487 -4.24 -36.53 -17.29
C GLU A 487 -5.52 -37.39 -17.36
N ASP A 488 -5.41 -38.64 -17.88
CA ASP A 488 -6.53 -39.60 -17.95
C ASP A 488 -7.11 -39.96 -16.57
N ASP A 489 -6.36 -39.73 -15.50
CA ASP A 489 -6.75 -40.06 -14.15
C ASP A 489 -7.44 -38.88 -13.42
N PHE A 490 -7.34 -37.66 -13.94
CA PHE A 490 -7.89 -36.46 -13.26
C PHE A 490 -9.40 -36.53 -13.05
N ARG A 491 -10.16 -36.95 -14.07
CA ARG A 491 -11.62 -37.07 -13.97
C ARG A 491 -12.06 -38.03 -12.88
N GLY A 492 -11.40 -39.19 -12.80
CA GLY A 492 -11.74 -40.21 -11.81
C GLY A 492 -11.35 -39.79 -10.39
N LEU A 493 -10.19 -39.18 -10.22
CA LEU A 493 -9.74 -38.60 -8.95
C LEU A 493 -10.70 -37.52 -8.48
N LYS A 494 -11.03 -36.57 -9.35
CA LYS A 494 -11.98 -35.49 -9.10
C LYS A 494 -13.34 -35.99 -8.59
N TYR A 495 -13.87 -37.04 -9.22
CA TYR A 495 -15.12 -37.68 -8.79
C TYR A 495 -14.99 -38.36 -7.41
N ALA A 496 -13.91 -39.09 -7.17
CA ALA A 496 -13.66 -39.78 -5.92
C ALA A 496 -13.50 -38.80 -4.76
N LEU A 497 -12.68 -37.74 -4.97
CA LEU A 497 -12.44 -36.68 -3.99
C LEU A 497 -13.74 -35.95 -3.64
N ARG A 498 -14.51 -35.53 -4.65
CA ARG A 498 -15.81 -34.90 -4.45
C ARG A 498 -16.75 -35.78 -3.60
N LYS A 499 -16.82 -37.06 -3.90
CA LYS A 499 -17.67 -37.99 -3.17
C LYS A 499 -17.23 -38.11 -1.71
N ASP A 500 -15.93 -38.11 -1.43
CA ASP A 500 -15.44 -38.14 -0.06
C ASP A 500 -15.84 -36.85 0.69
N TYR A 501 -15.68 -35.69 0.11
CA TYR A 501 -16.10 -34.42 0.72
C TYR A 501 -17.63 -34.33 0.97
N GLU A 502 -18.45 -34.89 0.10
CA GLU A 502 -19.92 -34.97 0.27
C GLU A 502 -20.32 -35.91 1.40
N THR A 503 -19.58 -37.01 1.62
CA THR A 503 -20.02 -38.12 2.51
C THR A 503 -19.31 -38.13 3.87
N LEU A 504 -18.08 -37.68 3.97
CA LEU A 504 -17.31 -37.68 5.20
C LEU A 504 -17.86 -36.69 6.25
N SER A 505 -17.60 -36.99 7.52
CA SER A 505 -17.88 -36.07 8.61
C SER A 505 -16.92 -34.87 8.56
N MET A 506 -17.35 -33.72 9.08
CA MET A 506 -16.48 -32.56 9.18
C MET A 506 -15.28 -32.80 10.10
N ASP A 507 -15.41 -33.69 11.11
CA ASP A 507 -14.27 -34.07 11.96
C ASP A 507 -13.18 -34.76 11.16
N THR A 508 -13.53 -35.67 10.25
CA THR A 508 -12.56 -36.37 9.38
C THR A 508 -11.87 -35.40 8.41
N ILE A 509 -12.62 -34.45 7.86
CA ILE A 509 -12.07 -33.42 6.95
C ILE A 509 -11.17 -32.46 7.72
N SER A 510 -11.60 -32.01 8.89
CA SER A 510 -10.80 -31.14 9.78
C SER A 510 -9.52 -31.83 10.25
N ASP A 511 -9.60 -33.13 10.60
CA ASP A 511 -8.40 -33.91 10.96
C ASP A 511 -7.39 -34.02 9.81
N ALA A 512 -7.87 -34.19 8.58
CA ALA A 512 -7.00 -34.20 7.41
C ALA A 512 -6.28 -32.84 7.18
N ILE A 513 -6.97 -31.72 7.41
CA ILE A 513 -6.43 -30.37 7.31
C ILE A 513 -5.41 -30.12 8.43
N ASN A 514 -5.77 -30.41 9.69
CA ASN A 514 -4.90 -30.13 10.84
C ASN A 514 -3.62 -30.98 10.86
N ASN A 515 -3.70 -32.23 10.40
CA ASN A 515 -2.55 -33.13 10.36
C ASN A 515 -1.72 -32.99 9.08
N TYR A 516 -2.27 -32.38 8.01
CA TYR A 516 -1.69 -32.15 6.65
C TYR A 516 -0.62 -33.15 6.20
N ASN A 517 -0.79 -34.44 6.57
CA ASN A 517 0.15 -35.50 6.22
C ASN A 517 0.20 -35.77 4.71
N TYR A 518 -0.91 -35.60 4.02
CA TYR A 518 -1.03 -35.82 2.58
C TYR A 518 -1.87 -34.71 1.95
N SER A 519 -1.44 -34.20 0.80
CA SER A 519 -2.24 -33.27 0.00
C SER A 519 -2.34 -33.68 -1.46
N ILE A 520 -3.43 -33.28 -2.09
CA ILE A 520 -3.59 -33.29 -3.54
C ILE A 520 -3.51 -31.86 -3.99
N GLU A 521 -2.45 -31.53 -4.74
CA GLU A 521 -2.29 -30.22 -5.34
C GLU A 521 -2.71 -30.27 -6.79
N VAL A 522 -3.48 -29.29 -7.21
CA VAL A 522 -4.05 -29.19 -8.56
C VAL A 522 -3.71 -27.83 -9.11
N ILE A 523 -3.07 -27.79 -10.26
CA ILE A 523 -2.87 -26.56 -11.05
C ILE A 523 -4.02 -26.49 -12.06
N ASN A 524 -4.72 -25.36 -12.10
CA ASN A 524 -5.75 -25.12 -13.10
C ASN A 524 -5.21 -24.32 -14.31
N ASP A 525 -6.05 -24.12 -15.32
CA ASP A 525 -5.74 -23.38 -16.55
C ASP A 525 -5.44 -21.88 -16.35
N ALA A 526 -5.61 -21.36 -15.13
CA ALA A 526 -5.23 -19.99 -14.73
C ALA A 526 -3.96 -19.96 -13.87
N ASP A 527 -3.20 -21.07 -13.80
CA ASP A 527 -1.98 -21.24 -12.99
C ASP A 527 -2.18 -21.07 -11.47
N TYR A 528 -3.43 -21.22 -10.96
CA TYR A 528 -3.70 -21.27 -9.53
C TYR A 528 -3.51 -22.67 -8.99
N VAL A 529 -2.83 -22.77 -7.84
CA VAL A 529 -2.64 -24.03 -7.12
C VAL A 529 -3.76 -24.20 -6.10
N LEU A 530 -4.46 -25.33 -6.19
CA LEU A 530 -5.49 -25.76 -5.25
C LEU A 530 -4.95 -26.91 -4.42
N THR A 531 -5.09 -26.83 -3.11
CA THR A 531 -4.60 -27.85 -2.19
C THR A 531 -5.75 -28.51 -1.44
N PHE A 532 -5.96 -29.81 -1.65
CA PHE A 532 -6.93 -30.62 -0.90
C PHE A 532 -6.18 -31.54 0.04
N TYR A 533 -6.39 -31.35 1.33
CA TYR A 533 -5.81 -32.25 2.34
C TYR A 533 -6.63 -33.54 2.45
N ILE A 534 -5.94 -34.65 2.51
CA ILE A 534 -6.55 -35.98 2.60
C ILE A 534 -5.87 -36.82 3.68
N ASN A 535 -6.60 -37.80 4.21
CA ASN A 535 -6.08 -38.85 5.07
C ASN A 535 -6.53 -40.23 4.59
N LYS A 536 -6.25 -41.29 5.36
CA LYS A 536 -6.60 -42.67 4.98
C LYS A 536 -8.11 -42.95 4.99
N ASP A 537 -8.89 -42.09 5.64
CA ASP A 537 -10.36 -42.23 5.76
C ASP A 537 -11.09 -41.68 4.53
N PHE A 538 -10.39 -41.05 3.59
CA PHE A 538 -10.90 -40.68 2.27
C PHE A 538 -11.01 -41.93 1.37
N GLU A 539 -11.93 -42.82 1.72
CA GLU A 539 -12.01 -44.18 1.16
C GLU A 539 -12.18 -44.20 -0.37
N ASN A 540 -12.99 -43.34 -0.94
CA ASN A 540 -13.19 -43.26 -2.39
C ASN A 540 -11.90 -42.83 -3.12
N THR A 541 -11.23 -41.79 -2.61
CA THR A 541 -9.98 -41.28 -3.15
C THR A 541 -8.85 -42.31 -2.99
N VAL A 542 -8.69 -42.89 -1.82
CA VAL A 542 -7.70 -43.93 -1.52
C VAL A 542 -7.91 -45.17 -2.39
N THR A 543 -9.15 -45.61 -2.56
CA THR A 543 -9.51 -46.75 -3.41
C THR A 543 -9.20 -46.46 -4.88
N TYR A 544 -9.48 -45.25 -5.35
CA TYR A 544 -9.14 -44.82 -6.68
C TYR A 544 -7.62 -44.83 -6.91
N LEU A 545 -6.85 -44.26 -6.00
CA LEU A 545 -5.37 -44.22 -6.05
C LEU A 545 -4.75 -45.64 -6.01
N LYS A 546 -5.37 -46.57 -5.21
CA LYS A 546 -4.99 -47.99 -5.19
C LYS A 546 -5.20 -48.64 -6.55
N LYS A 547 -6.38 -48.46 -7.15
CA LYS A 547 -6.76 -49.05 -8.44
C LYS A 547 -5.85 -48.56 -9.58
N ARG A 548 -5.37 -47.32 -9.50
CA ARG A 548 -4.47 -46.71 -10.51
C ARG A 548 -2.99 -46.97 -10.22
N GLY A 549 -2.64 -47.60 -9.11
CA GLY A 549 -1.28 -47.99 -8.74
C GLY A 549 -0.44 -46.87 -8.11
N TYR A 550 -1.05 -45.75 -7.72
CA TYR A 550 -0.37 -44.63 -7.06
C TYR A 550 -0.22 -44.81 -5.55
N TYR A 551 -1.08 -45.61 -4.90
CA TYR A 551 -1.17 -45.75 -3.46
C TYR A 551 0.17 -46.08 -2.76
N ARG A 552 0.92 -47.08 -3.29
CA ARG A 552 2.21 -47.50 -2.70
C ARG A 552 3.30 -46.43 -2.78
N LYS A 553 3.13 -45.48 -3.68
CA LYS A 553 4.08 -44.35 -3.85
C LYS A 553 3.76 -43.22 -2.89
N ILE A 554 2.49 -43.04 -2.50
CA ILE A 554 1.99 -41.95 -1.69
C ILE A 554 1.91 -42.33 -0.21
N PHE A 555 1.32 -43.47 0.11
CA PHE A 555 1.03 -43.92 1.49
C PHE A 555 2.06 -45.00 1.91
N LYS A 556 3.33 -44.68 1.91
CA LYS A 556 4.39 -45.57 2.39
C LYS A 556 4.25 -45.91 3.85
#